data_855b012eec4e8bd1ecdc456e29115231
#
_entry.id   855b012eec4e8bd1ecdc456e29115231
#
_cell.length_a   1.000
_cell.length_b   1.000
_cell.length_c   1.000
_cell.angle_alpha   90.00
_cell.angle_beta   90.00
_cell.angle_gamma   90.00
#
_symmetry.space_group_name_H-M   'P 1'
#
loop_
_entity.id
_entity.type
_entity.pdbx_description
1 polymer ?
#
loop_
_entity_poly.entity_id
_entity_poly.type
_entity_poly.pdbx_seq_one_letter_code
_entity_poly.pdbx_strand_id
1 'polypeptide(L)'
;HLNEGHASLSVLERARRCMRKHNLSFREAWWATRAGNVFTTHPPVAAGFDAFAPSRVYKYARDLLADCRLSLRELLALGRADPADDREPFNLTYLALRGCAHSSAVSRLHGAVSRELFGGLFPRWPIDEVPVRHVTNGVHVPSWDSSWADALWTRACGKNRWLVDSACLTSSVANCDDAVLWELAANERRDLVRYTR
;
A
#
# COMPACT_ATOMS: atom_id res chain seq x y z
N HIS A 1 -2.25 8.34 7.59
CA HIS A 1 -1.86 7.13 6.86
C HIS A 1 -2.63 7.06 5.55
N LEU A 2 -1.90 6.94 4.45
CA LEU A 2 -2.42 6.77 3.10
C LEU A 2 -2.34 5.30 2.75
N ASN A 3 -3.49 4.66 2.62
CA ASN A 3 -3.59 3.27 2.22
C ASN A 3 -3.82 3.23 0.72
N GLU A 4 -2.76 3.07 -0.06
CA GLU A 4 -2.69 3.07 -1.51
C GLU A 4 -2.78 4.47 -2.18
N GLY A 5 -2.46 4.51 -3.49
CA GLY A 5 -2.34 5.72 -4.30
C GLY A 5 -3.61 6.57 -4.34
N HIS A 6 -4.80 5.96 -4.36
CA HIS A 6 -6.07 6.71 -4.39
C HIS A 6 -6.25 7.64 -3.18
N ALA A 7 -5.62 7.36 -2.04
CA ALA A 7 -5.64 8.24 -0.87
C ALA A 7 -4.67 9.43 -0.99
N SER A 8 -3.81 9.47 -2.00
CA SER A 8 -2.71 10.45 -2.11
C SER A 8 -3.19 11.89 -2.29
N LEU A 9 -4.38 12.12 -2.85
CA LEU A 9 -4.93 13.47 -2.98
C LEU A 9 -5.12 14.16 -1.62
N SER A 10 -5.21 13.41 -0.53
CA SER A 10 -5.29 13.95 0.82
C SER A 10 -4.04 14.73 1.24
N VAL A 11 -2.86 14.45 0.67
CA VAL A 11 -1.64 15.22 0.98
C VAL A 11 -1.72 16.64 0.42
N LEU A 12 -2.35 16.81 -0.75
CA LEU A 12 -2.58 18.13 -1.36
C LEU A 12 -3.55 18.95 -0.51
N GLU A 13 -4.66 18.34 -0.10
CA GLU A 13 -5.66 19.01 0.77
C GLU A 13 -5.05 19.37 2.13
N ARG A 14 -4.22 18.49 2.68
CA ARG A 14 -3.52 18.76 3.92
C ARG A 14 -2.55 19.93 3.81
N ALA A 15 -1.79 20.01 2.72
CA ALA A 15 -0.93 21.15 2.43
C ALA A 15 -1.75 22.43 2.27
N ARG A 16 -2.86 22.39 1.49
CA ARG A 16 -3.77 23.53 1.31
C ARG A 16 -4.31 24.08 2.63
N ARG A 17 -4.75 23.21 3.53
CA ARG A 17 -5.21 23.60 4.87
C ARG A 17 -4.08 24.22 5.71
N CYS A 18 -2.88 23.66 5.64
CA CYS A 18 -1.71 24.19 6.32
C CYS A 18 -1.35 25.59 5.82
N MET A 19 -1.34 25.80 4.49
CA MET A 19 -1.16 27.13 3.87
C MET A 19 -2.11 28.17 4.47
N ARG A 20 -3.42 27.87 4.45
CA ARG A 20 -4.47 28.79 4.94
C ARG A 20 -4.32 29.08 6.42
N LYS A 21 -4.02 28.05 7.23
CA LYS A 21 -3.92 28.19 8.68
C LYS A 21 -2.70 29.01 9.12
N HIS A 22 -1.59 28.88 8.41
CA HIS A 22 -0.30 29.43 8.84
C HIS A 22 0.25 30.50 7.88
N ASN A 23 -0.53 30.88 6.85
CA ASN A 23 -0.14 31.85 5.81
C ASN A 23 1.21 31.49 5.13
N LEU A 24 1.34 30.22 4.76
CA LEU A 24 2.53 29.67 4.12
C LEU A 24 2.33 29.58 2.60
N SER A 25 3.42 29.52 1.85
CA SER A 25 3.39 29.06 0.46
C SER A 25 3.05 27.56 0.39
N PHE A 26 2.61 27.09 -0.79
CA PHE A 26 2.35 25.65 -1.00
C PHE A 26 3.60 24.80 -0.69
N ARG A 27 4.77 25.25 -1.12
CA ARG A 27 6.03 24.52 -0.92
C ARG A 27 6.37 24.37 0.56
N GLU A 28 6.23 25.43 1.35
CA GLU A 28 6.46 25.38 2.80
C GLU A 28 5.45 24.46 3.48
N ALA A 29 4.17 24.59 3.15
CA ALA A 29 3.10 23.77 3.70
C ALA A 29 3.26 22.28 3.31
N TRP A 30 3.68 21.99 2.08
CA TRP A 30 4.00 20.66 1.60
C TRP A 30 5.09 20.01 2.44
N TRP A 31 6.21 20.70 2.65
CA TRP A 31 7.30 20.18 3.48
C TRP A 31 6.91 20.05 4.95
N ALA A 32 6.19 21.01 5.49
CA ALA A 32 5.73 20.98 6.89
C ALA A 32 4.77 19.81 7.17
N THR A 33 3.89 19.49 6.20
CA THR A 33 2.91 18.41 6.39
C THR A 33 3.45 17.04 6.02
N ARG A 34 4.49 16.95 5.17
CA ARG A 34 5.08 15.71 4.69
C ARG A 34 5.56 14.80 5.84
N ALA A 35 6.16 15.38 6.88
CA ALA A 35 6.69 14.63 8.03
C ALA A 35 5.64 13.78 8.75
N GLY A 36 4.39 14.22 8.75
CA GLY A 36 3.27 13.50 9.37
C GLY A 36 2.47 12.62 8.42
N ASN A 37 2.93 12.39 7.19
CA ASN A 37 2.28 11.53 6.21
C ASN A 37 3.04 10.21 6.09
N VAL A 38 2.28 9.11 6.11
CA VAL A 38 2.79 7.74 5.90
C VAL A 38 2.00 7.10 4.77
N PHE A 39 2.69 6.43 3.87
CA PHE A 39 2.10 5.76 2.71
C PHE A 39 2.33 4.24 2.76
N THR A 40 1.33 3.47 2.38
CA THR A 40 1.45 2.03 2.18
C THR A 40 1.01 1.67 0.76
N THR A 41 1.91 1.04 0.00
CA THR A 41 1.65 0.53 -1.35
C THR A 41 1.33 -0.96 -1.33
N HIS A 42 0.50 -1.42 -2.27
CA HIS A 42 0.04 -2.81 -2.37
C HIS A 42 0.37 -3.46 -3.72
N PRO A 43 0.27 -2.78 -4.88
CA PRO A 43 0.51 -3.42 -6.17
C PRO A 43 1.96 -3.87 -6.34
N PRO A 44 2.21 -5.13 -6.77
CA PRO A 44 3.54 -5.62 -7.08
C PRO A 44 3.98 -5.32 -8.52
N VAL A 45 3.16 -4.59 -9.28
CA VAL A 45 3.40 -4.25 -10.69
C VAL A 45 2.95 -2.83 -11.01
N ALA A 46 3.65 -2.15 -11.91
CA ALA A 46 3.35 -0.76 -12.28
C ALA A 46 1.93 -0.56 -12.87
N ALA A 47 1.37 -1.57 -13.52
CA ALA A 47 0.01 -1.52 -14.07
C ALA A 47 -1.09 -1.40 -12.98
N GLY A 48 -0.77 -1.68 -11.72
CA GLY A 48 -1.68 -1.50 -10.59
C GLY A 48 -1.75 -0.07 -10.04
N PHE A 49 -0.99 0.87 -10.60
CA PHE A 49 -0.98 2.26 -10.13
C PHE A 49 -2.00 3.10 -10.90
N ASP A 50 -2.80 3.86 -10.16
CA ASP A 50 -3.73 4.82 -10.75
C ASP A 50 -2.96 5.97 -11.41
N ALA A 51 -3.17 6.14 -12.71
CA ALA A 51 -2.56 7.21 -13.49
C ALA A 51 -3.61 7.93 -14.35
N PHE A 52 -3.52 9.25 -14.43
CA PHE A 52 -4.51 10.08 -15.09
C PHE A 52 -3.88 11.03 -16.12
N ALA A 53 -4.55 11.19 -17.25
CA ALA A 53 -4.17 12.18 -18.26
C ALA A 53 -4.20 13.60 -17.68
N PRO A 54 -3.29 14.50 -18.10
CA PRO A 54 -3.24 15.89 -17.63
C PRO A 54 -4.57 16.64 -17.72
N SER A 55 -5.33 16.42 -18.80
CA SER A 55 -6.64 17.04 -19.01
C SER A 55 -7.66 16.63 -17.94
N ARG A 56 -7.62 15.37 -17.51
CA ARG A 56 -8.50 14.88 -16.43
C ARG A 56 -8.10 15.49 -15.08
N VAL A 57 -6.81 15.56 -14.80
CA VAL A 57 -6.31 16.22 -13.59
C VAL A 57 -6.74 17.69 -13.55
N TYR A 58 -6.53 18.43 -14.65
CA TYR A 58 -6.95 19.83 -14.75
C TYR A 58 -8.43 20.02 -14.49
N LYS A 59 -9.28 19.15 -15.07
CA LYS A 59 -10.76 19.24 -14.90
C LYS A 59 -11.18 19.22 -13.43
N TYR A 60 -10.54 18.40 -12.59
CA TYR A 60 -10.93 18.20 -11.19
C TYR A 60 -10.08 18.99 -10.19
N ALA A 61 -8.92 19.50 -10.60
CA ALA A 61 -8.00 20.20 -9.70
C ALA A 61 -8.06 21.73 -9.80
N ARG A 62 -8.99 22.32 -10.58
CA ARG A 62 -9.04 23.77 -10.81
C ARG A 62 -9.04 24.61 -9.53
N ASP A 63 -9.92 24.27 -8.61
CA ASP A 63 -10.06 25.01 -7.36
C ASP A 63 -8.82 24.81 -6.45
N LEU A 64 -8.26 23.61 -6.44
CA LEU A 64 -7.02 23.31 -5.73
C LEU A 64 -5.86 24.14 -6.29
N LEU A 65 -5.73 24.20 -7.61
CA LEU A 65 -4.69 24.98 -8.28
C LEU A 65 -4.78 26.47 -7.93
N ALA A 66 -5.99 27.02 -7.98
CA ALA A 66 -6.24 28.42 -7.62
C ALA A 66 -5.93 28.67 -6.13
N ASP A 67 -6.45 27.84 -5.25
CA ASP A 67 -6.26 27.96 -3.79
C ASP A 67 -4.79 27.83 -3.38
N CYS A 68 -4.05 26.91 -4.01
CA CYS A 68 -2.65 26.66 -3.71
C CYS A 68 -1.69 27.56 -4.52
N ARG A 69 -2.21 28.37 -5.43
CA ARG A 69 -1.43 29.21 -6.35
C ARG A 69 -0.41 28.39 -7.14
N LEU A 70 -0.83 27.21 -7.59
CA LEU A 70 -0.03 26.29 -8.39
C LEU A 70 -0.44 26.36 -9.86
N SER A 71 0.53 26.28 -10.75
CA SER A 71 0.29 25.93 -12.14
C SER A 71 -0.05 24.44 -12.28
N LEU A 72 -0.77 24.07 -13.35
CA LEU A 72 -1.02 22.66 -13.67
C LEU A 72 0.31 21.87 -13.80
N ARG A 73 1.33 22.47 -14.40
CA ARG A 73 2.64 21.84 -14.58
C ARG A 73 3.29 21.48 -13.24
N GLU A 74 3.26 22.37 -12.28
CA GLU A 74 3.80 22.12 -10.94
C GLU A 74 3.05 20.99 -10.23
N LEU A 75 1.72 20.94 -10.34
CA LEU A 75 0.94 19.83 -9.79
C LEU A 75 1.29 18.52 -10.48
N LEU A 76 1.32 18.48 -11.81
CA LEU A 76 1.62 17.27 -12.57
C LEU A 76 3.03 16.75 -12.27
N ALA A 77 4.01 17.63 -12.07
CA ALA A 77 5.37 17.26 -11.71
C ALA A 77 5.44 16.40 -10.41
N LEU A 78 4.51 16.59 -9.49
CA LEU A 78 4.43 15.79 -8.26
C LEU A 78 4.05 14.33 -8.51
N GLY A 79 3.34 14.04 -9.59
CA GLY A 79 2.88 12.69 -9.94
C GLY A 79 3.59 12.06 -11.14
N ARG A 80 4.69 12.61 -11.63
CA ARG A 80 5.48 12.08 -12.75
C ARG A 80 6.79 11.45 -12.27
N ALA A 81 7.29 10.44 -12.94
CA ALA A 81 8.61 9.90 -12.67
C ALA A 81 9.68 10.94 -12.98
N ASP A 82 9.68 11.46 -14.20
CA ASP A 82 10.42 12.67 -14.57
C ASP A 82 9.49 13.90 -14.49
N PRO A 83 9.70 14.80 -13.52
CA PRO A 83 8.90 16.02 -13.38
C PRO A 83 8.90 16.92 -14.63
N ALA A 84 9.89 16.78 -15.51
CA ALA A 84 10.05 17.58 -16.73
C ALA A 84 9.39 16.94 -17.97
N ASP A 85 9.06 15.63 -17.95
CA ASP A 85 8.41 14.98 -19.11
C ASP A 85 6.91 15.25 -19.13
N ASP A 86 6.50 16.18 -19.99
CA ASP A 86 5.09 16.58 -20.14
C ASP A 86 4.20 15.50 -20.78
N ARG A 87 4.78 14.39 -21.28
CA ARG A 87 4.04 13.26 -21.85
C ARG A 87 3.62 12.26 -20.78
N GLU A 88 4.29 12.24 -19.62
CA GLU A 88 3.93 11.32 -18.55
C GLU A 88 2.56 11.67 -17.95
N PRO A 89 1.73 10.65 -17.65
CA PRO A 89 0.49 10.84 -16.91
C PRO A 89 0.78 11.20 -15.46
N PHE A 90 -0.23 11.69 -14.76
CA PHE A 90 -0.19 11.95 -13.32
C PHE A 90 -0.49 10.67 -12.55
N ASN A 91 0.52 10.13 -11.87
CA ASN A 91 0.44 8.89 -11.10
C ASN A 91 0.23 9.21 -9.61
N LEU A 92 -0.84 8.67 -9.03
CA LEU A 92 -1.20 8.91 -7.63
C LEU A 92 -0.20 8.30 -6.64
N THR A 93 0.42 7.18 -6.99
CA THR A 93 1.45 6.54 -6.16
C THR A 93 2.72 7.38 -6.09
N TYR A 94 3.11 8.02 -7.21
CA TYR A 94 4.26 8.93 -7.21
C TYR A 94 3.99 10.18 -6.39
N LEU A 95 2.77 10.71 -6.46
CA LEU A 95 2.32 11.79 -5.58
C LEU A 95 2.44 11.39 -4.10
N ALA A 96 1.98 10.18 -3.74
CA ALA A 96 2.05 9.66 -2.38
C ALA A 96 3.50 9.54 -1.88
N LEU A 97 4.39 8.95 -2.69
CA LEU A 97 5.81 8.79 -2.36
C LEU A 97 6.51 10.13 -2.11
N ARG A 98 6.18 11.17 -2.88
CA ARG A 98 6.72 12.51 -2.68
C ARG A 98 6.09 13.25 -1.51
N GLY A 99 4.81 13.01 -1.26
CA GLY A 99 4.02 13.69 -0.22
C GLY A 99 4.11 13.07 1.17
N CYS A 100 4.79 11.91 1.31
CA CYS A 100 4.96 11.20 2.57
C CYS A 100 6.43 11.14 2.98
N ALA A 101 6.71 11.21 4.28
CA ALA A 101 8.05 11.03 4.81
C ALA A 101 8.43 9.54 4.89
N HIS A 102 7.43 8.68 5.09
CA HIS A 102 7.62 7.25 5.23
C HIS A 102 6.73 6.50 4.24
N SER A 103 7.33 5.52 3.57
CA SER A 103 6.62 4.63 2.66
C SER A 103 6.91 3.18 3.02
N SER A 104 5.89 2.33 2.98
CA SER A 104 6.02 0.91 3.29
C SER A 104 5.27 0.04 2.29
N ALA A 105 5.79 -1.15 2.09
CA ALA A 105 5.15 -2.27 1.44
C ALA A 105 4.56 -3.23 2.49
N VAL A 106 3.72 -4.16 2.07
CA VAL A 106 2.94 -5.03 2.96
C VAL A 106 3.59 -6.37 3.28
N SER A 107 4.84 -6.60 2.82
CA SER A 107 5.69 -7.73 3.20
C SER A 107 7.14 -7.47 2.83
N ARG A 108 8.07 -8.29 3.34
CA ARG A 108 9.51 -8.20 2.99
C ARG A 108 9.75 -8.37 1.49
N LEU A 109 9.14 -9.37 0.87
CA LEU A 109 9.24 -9.62 -0.57
C LEU A 109 8.66 -8.44 -1.36
N HIS A 110 7.46 -7.97 -0.99
CA HIS A 110 6.84 -6.82 -1.63
C HIS A 110 7.69 -5.55 -1.47
N GLY A 111 8.39 -5.38 -0.35
CA GLY A 111 9.33 -4.28 -0.14
C GLY A 111 10.49 -4.28 -1.13
N ALA A 112 11.06 -5.46 -1.43
CA ALA A 112 12.10 -5.60 -2.46
C ALA A 112 11.56 -5.22 -3.85
N VAL A 113 10.44 -5.80 -4.25
CA VAL A 113 9.78 -5.49 -5.54
C VAL A 113 9.41 -4.00 -5.64
N SER A 114 8.89 -3.41 -4.58
CA SER A 114 8.52 -1.98 -4.57
C SER A 114 9.73 -1.07 -4.73
N ARG A 115 10.88 -1.40 -4.15
CA ARG A 115 12.11 -0.61 -4.37
C ARG A 115 12.55 -0.64 -5.83
N GLU A 116 12.46 -1.79 -6.49
CA GLU A 116 12.73 -1.90 -7.94
C GLU A 116 11.75 -1.06 -8.76
N LEU A 117 10.44 -1.16 -8.48
CA LEU A 117 9.39 -0.40 -9.18
C LEU A 117 9.56 1.12 -9.05
N PHE A 118 10.00 1.57 -7.88
CA PHE A 118 10.14 3.01 -7.60
C PHE A 118 11.57 3.54 -7.76
N GLY A 119 12.52 2.70 -8.13
CA GLY A 119 13.93 3.09 -8.33
C GLY A 119 14.11 4.28 -9.26
N GLY A 120 13.29 4.38 -10.31
CA GLY A 120 13.29 5.52 -11.23
C GLY A 120 12.99 6.88 -10.58
N LEU A 121 12.31 6.92 -9.44
CA LEU A 121 12.04 8.15 -8.68
C LEU A 121 13.25 8.60 -7.83
N PHE A 122 14.25 7.73 -7.67
CA PHE A 122 15.44 7.94 -6.86
C PHE A 122 16.71 7.73 -7.72
N PRO A 123 16.92 8.57 -8.75
CA PRO A 123 18.02 8.38 -9.69
C PRO A 123 19.36 8.40 -8.95
N ARG A 124 20.23 7.45 -9.29
CA ARG A 124 21.57 7.24 -8.68
C ARG A 124 21.57 6.67 -7.26
N TRP A 125 20.40 6.31 -6.69
CA TRP A 125 20.37 5.58 -5.43
C TRP A 125 20.51 4.07 -5.70
N PRO A 126 21.26 3.33 -4.89
CA PRO A 126 21.18 1.86 -4.88
C PRO A 126 19.75 1.40 -4.60
N ILE A 127 19.33 0.34 -5.25
CA ILE A 127 17.93 -0.17 -5.14
C ILE A 127 17.55 -0.53 -3.69
N ASP A 128 18.49 -1.08 -2.93
CA ASP A 128 18.28 -1.44 -1.53
C ASP A 128 18.15 -0.23 -0.59
N GLU A 129 18.62 0.95 -1.01
CA GLU A 129 18.49 2.21 -0.29
C GLU A 129 17.23 3.02 -0.66
N VAL A 130 16.50 2.64 -1.72
CA VAL A 130 15.21 3.29 -2.06
C VAL A 130 14.30 3.27 -0.83
N PRO A 131 13.75 4.43 -0.38
CA PRO A 131 13.17 4.58 0.96
C PRO A 131 11.76 3.96 1.07
N VAL A 132 11.62 2.70 0.68
CA VAL A 132 10.43 1.87 0.87
C VAL A 132 10.77 0.74 1.83
N ARG A 133 10.22 0.85 3.03
CA ARG A 133 10.32 -0.18 4.07
C ARG A 133 9.23 -1.23 3.87
N HIS A 134 9.09 -2.15 4.81
CA HIS A 134 7.96 -3.07 4.82
C HIS A 134 7.42 -3.24 6.24
N VAL A 135 6.12 -3.47 6.30
CA VAL A 135 5.42 -3.96 7.49
C VAL A 135 4.57 -5.12 7.01
N THR A 136 4.88 -6.33 7.45
CA THR A 136 4.10 -7.51 7.03
C THR A 136 2.70 -7.41 7.61
N ASN A 137 1.69 -7.56 6.75
CA ASN A 137 0.29 -7.56 7.18
C ASN A 137 0.04 -8.67 8.18
N GLY A 138 -0.70 -8.33 9.23
CA GLY A 138 -1.27 -9.33 10.13
C GLY A 138 -2.44 -10.08 9.47
N VAL A 139 -2.71 -11.27 9.97
CA VAL A 139 -3.87 -12.09 9.60
C VAL A 139 -4.73 -12.28 10.83
N HIS A 140 -6.01 -11.91 10.74
CA HIS A 140 -6.95 -12.19 11.80
C HIS A 140 -7.45 -13.64 11.65
N VAL A 141 -6.69 -14.57 12.22
CA VAL A 141 -6.88 -16.02 12.09
C VAL A 141 -8.34 -16.45 12.34
N PRO A 142 -9.04 -15.98 13.41
CA PRO A 142 -10.43 -16.38 13.65
C PRO A 142 -11.41 -16.00 12.54
N SER A 143 -11.10 -15.01 11.70
CA SER A 143 -11.96 -14.62 10.56
C SER A 143 -11.66 -15.42 9.29
N TRP A 144 -10.46 -16.00 9.19
CA TRP A 144 -10.02 -16.70 7.99
C TRP A 144 -9.99 -18.22 8.14
N ASP A 145 -9.93 -18.74 9.36
CA ASP A 145 -10.03 -20.17 9.60
C ASP A 145 -11.44 -20.68 9.25
N SER A 146 -11.51 -21.75 8.47
CA SER A 146 -12.73 -22.54 8.37
C SER A 146 -12.97 -23.33 9.66
N SER A 147 -14.20 -23.79 9.89
CA SER A 147 -14.51 -24.69 11.03
C SER A 147 -13.67 -25.98 11.01
N TRP A 148 -13.31 -26.46 9.83
CA TRP A 148 -12.46 -27.62 9.63
C TRP A 148 -11.00 -27.33 10.02
N ALA A 149 -10.49 -26.18 9.59
CA ALA A 149 -9.15 -25.72 9.95
C ALA A 149 -9.06 -25.41 11.46
N ASP A 150 -10.03 -24.70 12.03
CA ASP A 150 -10.06 -24.42 13.47
C ASP A 150 -10.06 -25.71 14.29
N ALA A 151 -10.85 -26.72 13.89
CA ALA A 151 -10.89 -28.01 14.59
C ALA A 151 -9.54 -28.76 14.49
N LEU A 152 -8.90 -28.80 13.33
CA LEU A 152 -7.62 -29.47 13.13
C LEU A 152 -6.51 -28.80 13.95
N TRP A 153 -6.34 -27.50 13.79
CA TRP A 153 -5.26 -26.76 14.44
C TRP A 153 -5.49 -26.59 15.95
N THR A 154 -6.74 -26.56 16.41
CA THR A 154 -7.04 -26.57 17.84
C THR A 154 -6.63 -27.89 18.50
N ARG A 155 -6.83 -29.02 17.83
CA ARG A 155 -6.32 -30.32 18.30
C ARG A 155 -4.81 -30.36 18.37
N ALA A 156 -4.13 -29.78 17.39
CA ALA A 156 -2.68 -29.80 17.29
C ALA A 156 -1.96 -28.83 18.24
N CYS A 157 -2.47 -27.60 18.40
CA CYS A 157 -1.78 -26.50 19.09
C CYS A 157 -2.63 -25.79 20.16
N GLY A 158 -3.85 -26.25 20.41
CA GLY A 158 -4.76 -25.61 21.38
C GLY A 158 -5.52 -24.41 20.81
N LYS A 159 -6.53 -23.98 21.55
CA LYS A 159 -7.49 -22.94 21.10
C LYS A 159 -6.86 -21.55 20.96
N ASN A 160 -5.82 -21.23 21.72
CA ASN A 160 -5.16 -19.93 21.74
C ASN A 160 -3.92 -19.84 20.84
N ARG A 161 -3.78 -20.74 19.86
CA ARG A 161 -2.63 -20.84 18.96
C ARG A 161 -2.24 -19.54 18.22
N TRP A 162 -3.18 -18.64 18.02
CA TRP A 162 -2.94 -17.33 17.36
C TRP A 162 -2.36 -16.25 18.30
N LEU A 163 -2.29 -16.51 19.60
CA LEU A 163 -1.73 -15.60 20.60
C LEU A 163 -0.28 -15.89 20.95
N VAL A 164 0.28 -16.97 20.39
CA VAL A 164 1.64 -17.45 20.67
C VAL A 164 2.45 -17.57 19.39
N ASP A 165 3.73 -17.95 19.52
CA ASP A 165 4.61 -18.20 18.39
C ASP A 165 4.02 -19.26 17.45
N SER A 166 4.20 -19.03 16.15
CA SER A 166 3.77 -19.93 15.08
C SER A 166 4.55 -21.26 15.01
N ALA A 167 5.59 -21.44 15.82
CA ALA A 167 6.43 -22.63 15.81
C ALA A 167 5.63 -23.93 16.01
N CYS A 168 4.61 -23.92 16.89
CA CYS A 168 3.72 -25.05 17.09
C CYS A 168 2.96 -25.42 15.81
N LEU A 169 2.38 -24.44 15.12
CA LEU A 169 1.67 -24.68 13.84
C LEU A 169 2.62 -25.19 12.77
N THR A 170 3.82 -24.59 12.63
CA THR A 170 4.81 -25.01 11.65
C THR A 170 5.21 -26.49 11.83
N SER A 171 5.51 -26.88 13.08
CA SER A 171 5.85 -28.29 13.37
C SER A 171 4.65 -29.23 13.19
N SER A 172 3.45 -28.79 13.56
CA SER A 172 2.22 -29.59 13.43
C SER A 172 1.86 -29.84 11.96
N VAL A 173 2.02 -28.84 11.09
CA VAL A 173 1.81 -29.00 9.66
C VAL A 173 2.83 -29.97 9.07
N ALA A 174 4.12 -29.83 9.45
CA ALA A 174 5.19 -30.71 8.95
C ALA A 174 5.02 -32.19 9.36
N ASN A 175 4.36 -32.43 10.50
CA ASN A 175 4.13 -33.78 11.01
C ASN A 175 2.68 -34.28 10.82
N CYS A 176 1.84 -33.53 10.11
CA CYS A 176 0.46 -33.93 9.82
C CYS A 176 0.44 -34.97 8.71
N ASP A 177 -0.41 -35.98 8.86
CA ASP A 177 -0.64 -36.97 7.79
C ASP A 177 -1.24 -36.28 6.55
N ASP A 178 -0.70 -36.59 5.37
CA ASP A 178 -1.15 -36.06 4.09
C ASP A 178 -2.66 -36.33 3.86
N ALA A 179 -3.18 -37.48 4.30
CA ALA A 179 -4.59 -37.81 4.20
C ALA A 179 -5.47 -36.84 4.99
N VAL A 180 -5.04 -36.41 6.18
CA VAL A 180 -5.75 -35.42 7.00
C VAL A 180 -5.74 -34.04 6.36
N LEU A 181 -4.61 -33.63 5.78
CA LEU A 181 -4.53 -32.36 5.07
C LEU A 181 -5.37 -32.38 3.78
N TRP A 182 -5.39 -33.52 3.08
CA TRP A 182 -6.24 -33.70 1.90
C TRP A 182 -7.72 -33.65 2.25
N GLU A 183 -8.14 -34.29 3.35
CA GLU A 183 -9.51 -34.26 3.83
C GLU A 183 -9.95 -32.83 4.22
N LEU A 184 -9.11 -32.08 4.93
CA LEU A 184 -9.33 -30.66 5.21
C LEU A 184 -9.62 -29.89 3.94
N ALA A 185 -8.70 -29.94 2.97
CA ALA A 185 -8.84 -29.22 1.70
C ALA A 185 -10.07 -29.68 0.88
N ALA A 186 -10.44 -30.96 0.96
CA ALA A 186 -11.64 -31.51 0.30
C ALA A 186 -12.94 -30.99 0.93
N ASN A 187 -12.98 -30.90 2.25
CA ASN A 187 -14.13 -30.36 2.99
C ASN A 187 -14.33 -28.87 2.70
N GLU A 188 -13.27 -28.07 2.73
CA GLU A 188 -13.34 -26.63 2.43
C GLU A 188 -13.83 -26.37 1.00
N ARG A 189 -13.30 -27.11 0.01
CA ARG A 189 -13.79 -27.03 -1.37
C ARG A 189 -15.25 -27.40 -1.50
N ARG A 190 -15.69 -28.44 -0.78
CA ARG A 190 -17.09 -28.88 -0.79
C ARG A 190 -18.02 -27.79 -0.22
N ASP A 191 -17.62 -27.16 0.86
CA ASP A 191 -18.38 -26.08 1.49
C ASP A 191 -18.46 -24.85 0.59
N LEU A 192 -17.36 -24.48 -0.08
CA LEU A 192 -17.34 -23.41 -1.07
C LEU A 192 -18.31 -23.70 -2.23
N VAL A 193 -18.30 -24.92 -2.76
CA VAL A 193 -19.22 -25.33 -3.84
C VAL A 193 -20.68 -25.28 -3.38
N ARG A 194 -20.98 -25.66 -2.14
CA ARG A 194 -22.33 -25.55 -1.58
C ARG A 194 -22.79 -24.12 -1.40
N TYR A 195 -21.87 -23.24 -0.97
CA TYR A 195 -22.17 -21.82 -0.79
C TYR A 195 -22.47 -21.10 -2.11
N THR A 196 -21.84 -21.52 -3.20
CA THR A 196 -21.98 -20.90 -4.53
C THR A 196 -23.14 -21.43 -5.37
N ARG A 197 -23.83 -22.48 -4.93
CA ARG A 197 -25.00 -23.08 -5.58
C ARG A 197 -26.32 -22.64 -4.92
#